data_fcd6382384a37788cb933b94257ec9f9
#
_entry.id   fcd6382384a37788cb933b94257ec9f9
#
_cell.length_a   1.000
_cell.length_b   1.000
_cell.length_c   1.000
_cell.angle_alpha   90.00
_cell.angle_beta   90.00
_cell.angle_gamma   90.00
#
_symmetry.space_group_name_H-M   'P 1'
#
loop_
_entity.id
_entity.type
_entity.pdbx_description
1 polymer ?
#
loop_
_entity_poly.entity_id
_entity_poly.type
_entity_poly.pdbx_seq_one_letter_code
_entity_poly.pdbx_strand_id
1 'polypeptide(L)'
;MNAATSSDDIGDKTPHVNFSLDGKSALVTGAARGIGQAICAALAAAGSDVMGLDLCAVAAPNLTYPPATEKQLEQTGRMVEEAKRRWIPIKADIRDAKAMRAAVEHAVKEFGKLDIVVANAGIQAYGPLANTSEEDWNNVIDINVKGTANTVPAALPHMLSRKYGRIVIISSGQGRHGFKNGSAYSTSKWGLIGLMKSVAWEVGKDGITVNCVEPGLVDTPLTRNPGRWRELIRTAGKEAPENPTEQEAVAASAPSSVMGIPWMQPDEVAPAVVFLCTDAANRVSGACLDAVAGESAKWTG
;
A
#
# COMPACT_ATOMS: atom_id res chain seq x y z
N MET A 1 -24.11 16.52 -62.23
CA MET A 1 -23.68 17.18 -60.99
C MET A 1 -23.29 16.10 -60.02
N ASN A 2 -21.99 15.82 -59.95
CA ASN A 2 -21.43 14.82 -59.03
C ASN A 2 -21.12 15.48 -57.69
N ALA A 3 -21.82 15.08 -56.64
CA ALA A 3 -21.43 15.44 -55.29
C ALA A 3 -20.33 14.47 -54.86
N ALA A 4 -19.11 15.02 -54.69
CA ALA A 4 -18.00 14.29 -54.08
C ALA A 4 -18.28 14.19 -52.57
N THR A 5 -18.44 12.97 -52.10
CA THR A 5 -18.43 12.66 -50.68
C THR A 5 -16.99 12.78 -50.17
N SER A 6 -16.76 13.72 -49.26
CA SER A 6 -15.50 13.85 -48.54
C SER A 6 -15.27 12.55 -47.68
N SER A 7 -14.15 11.90 -47.95
CA SER A 7 -13.63 10.87 -47.07
C SER A 7 -13.25 11.54 -45.74
N ASP A 8 -14.11 11.39 -44.74
CA ASP A 8 -13.77 11.75 -43.36
C ASP A 8 -12.53 10.96 -42.94
N ASP A 9 -11.48 11.70 -42.66
CA ASP A 9 -10.23 11.23 -42.09
C ASP A 9 -10.54 10.62 -40.72
N ILE A 10 -10.78 9.30 -40.66
CA ILE A 10 -10.87 8.53 -39.45
C ILE A 10 -9.44 8.41 -38.94
N GLY A 11 -8.93 9.48 -38.34
CA GLY A 11 -7.66 9.45 -37.64
C GLY A 11 -7.59 8.22 -36.73
N ASP A 12 -6.43 7.57 -36.71
CA ASP A 12 -6.15 6.38 -35.91
C ASP A 12 -6.61 6.55 -34.45
N LYS A 13 -7.80 6.03 -34.15
CA LYS A 13 -8.42 6.03 -32.81
C LYS A 13 -8.05 4.79 -32.03
N THR A 14 -6.89 4.17 -32.33
CA THR A 14 -6.41 3.06 -31.49
C THR A 14 -6.24 3.59 -30.07
N PRO A 15 -6.93 3.03 -29.07
CA PRO A 15 -6.77 3.48 -27.71
C PRO A 15 -5.36 3.12 -27.23
N HIS A 16 -4.49 4.11 -27.13
CA HIS A 16 -3.16 3.94 -26.55
C HIS A 16 -3.31 3.80 -25.03
N VAL A 17 -3.15 2.58 -24.52
CA VAL A 17 -3.09 2.35 -23.08
C VAL A 17 -1.70 2.74 -22.59
N ASN A 18 -1.61 3.82 -21.81
CA ASN A 18 -0.36 4.31 -21.27
C ASN A 18 -0.19 3.87 -19.81
N PHE A 19 0.81 3.04 -19.54
CA PHE A 19 1.22 2.62 -18.20
C PHE A 19 2.46 3.38 -17.68
N SER A 20 2.99 4.34 -18.42
CA SER A 20 4.13 5.15 -18.01
C SER A 20 3.74 6.12 -16.90
N LEU A 21 4.66 6.31 -15.97
CA LEU A 21 4.64 7.34 -14.94
C LEU A 21 5.73 8.42 -15.21
N ASP A 22 6.22 8.52 -16.45
CA ASP A 22 7.22 9.50 -16.80
C ASP A 22 6.77 10.93 -16.46
N GLY A 23 7.67 11.64 -15.78
CA GLY A 23 7.41 12.98 -15.29
C GLY A 23 6.42 13.06 -14.11
N LYS A 24 5.97 11.97 -13.52
CA LYS A 24 5.20 11.95 -12.28
C LYS A 24 6.12 11.98 -11.06
N SER A 25 5.55 12.34 -9.91
CA SER A 25 6.23 12.30 -8.62
C SER A 25 5.34 11.63 -7.57
N ALA A 26 5.94 10.80 -6.73
CA ALA A 26 5.26 9.99 -5.75
C ALA A 26 5.80 10.19 -4.34
N LEU A 27 4.92 10.12 -3.33
CA LEU A 27 5.23 9.93 -1.93
C LEU A 27 4.77 8.53 -1.50
N VAL A 28 5.68 7.74 -0.93
CA VAL A 28 5.39 6.40 -0.41
C VAL A 28 5.73 6.37 1.08
N THR A 29 4.77 5.98 1.93
CA THR A 29 5.01 5.78 3.36
C THR A 29 5.33 4.32 3.68
N GLY A 30 6.18 4.07 4.69
CA GLY A 30 6.69 2.73 4.99
C GLY A 30 7.66 2.23 3.91
N ALA A 31 8.50 3.12 3.39
CA ALA A 31 9.31 2.92 2.19
C ALA A 31 10.59 2.12 2.41
N ALA A 32 11.02 1.91 3.66
CA ALA A 32 12.34 1.35 3.95
C ALA A 32 12.49 -0.12 3.55
N ARG A 33 11.40 -0.90 3.54
CA ARG A 33 11.45 -2.36 3.28
C ARG A 33 10.11 -2.93 2.80
N GLY A 34 10.12 -4.20 2.43
CA GLY A 34 8.93 -4.99 2.09
C GLY A 34 8.11 -4.39 0.95
N ILE A 35 6.80 -4.34 1.11
CA ILE A 35 5.88 -3.85 0.08
C ILE A 35 6.19 -2.39 -0.30
N GLY A 36 6.46 -1.51 0.68
CA GLY A 36 6.78 -0.10 0.42
C GLY A 36 8.06 0.07 -0.40
N GLN A 37 9.11 -0.69 -0.11
CA GLN A 37 10.35 -0.71 -0.91
C GLN A 37 10.08 -1.18 -2.35
N ALA A 38 9.36 -2.28 -2.52
CA ALA A 38 9.01 -2.81 -3.84
C ALA A 38 8.17 -1.81 -4.65
N ILE A 39 7.22 -1.10 -3.99
CA ILE A 39 6.42 -0.05 -4.62
C ILE A 39 7.31 1.11 -5.07
N CYS A 40 8.27 1.57 -4.25
CA CYS A 40 9.19 2.63 -4.63
C CYS A 40 9.99 2.25 -5.88
N ALA A 41 10.56 1.05 -5.90
CA ALA A 41 11.32 0.53 -7.05
C ALA A 41 10.44 0.42 -8.31
N ALA A 42 9.21 -0.10 -8.18
CA ALA A 42 8.29 -0.26 -9.30
C ALA A 42 7.79 1.07 -9.86
N LEU A 43 7.48 2.05 -9.01
CA LEU A 43 7.12 3.41 -9.43
C LEU A 43 8.27 4.08 -10.18
N ALA A 44 9.50 3.92 -9.69
CA ALA A 44 10.69 4.44 -10.35
C ALA A 44 10.92 3.76 -11.70
N ALA A 45 10.81 2.44 -11.78
CA ALA A 45 10.92 1.69 -13.03
C ALA A 45 9.85 2.10 -14.06
N ALA A 46 8.65 2.50 -13.58
CA ALA A 46 7.58 3.04 -14.43
C ALA A 46 7.79 4.51 -14.84
N GLY A 47 8.79 5.22 -14.28
CA GLY A 47 9.16 6.57 -14.67
C GLY A 47 8.93 7.68 -13.64
N SER A 48 8.46 7.35 -12.43
CA SER A 48 8.18 8.35 -11.38
C SER A 48 9.42 8.71 -10.58
N ASP A 49 9.59 9.98 -10.22
CA ASP A 49 10.43 10.39 -9.10
C ASP A 49 9.76 9.97 -7.78
N VAL A 50 10.54 9.61 -6.76
CA VAL A 50 9.99 9.04 -5.52
C VAL A 50 10.56 9.72 -4.28
N MET A 51 9.66 10.14 -3.38
CA MET A 51 9.97 10.44 -1.99
C MET A 51 9.53 9.24 -1.14
N GLY A 52 10.47 8.65 -0.42
CA GLY A 52 10.21 7.55 0.50
C GLY A 52 10.25 8.01 1.95
N LEU A 53 9.16 7.80 2.67
CA LEU A 53 9.04 8.14 4.07
C LEU A 53 8.97 6.88 4.93
N ASP A 54 9.77 6.81 5.98
CA ASP A 54 9.72 5.73 6.97
C ASP A 54 10.05 6.26 8.37
N LEU A 55 9.58 5.59 9.40
CA LEU A 55 9.93 5.93 10.79
C LEU A 55 11.38 5.55 11.11
N CYS A 56 11.88 4.45 10.55
CA CYS A 56 13.20 3.89 10.81
C CYS A 56 13.51 3.76 12.32
N ALA A 57 12.51 3.37 13.09
CA ALA A 57 12.57 3.18 14.54
C ALA A 57 11.49 2.20 15.00
N VAL A 58 11.48 1.87 16.29
CA VAL A 58 10.44 1.04 16.91
C VAL A 58 9.11 1.79 16.85
N ALA A 59 8.15 1.23 16.11
CA ALA A 59 6.83 1.84 15.91
C ALA A 59 5.87 1.59 17.08
N ALA A 60 6.00 0.40 17.71
CA ALA A 60 5.24 0.00 18.89
C ALA A 60 6.07 -1.04 19.70
N PRO A 61 5.97 -1.07 21.04
CA PRO A 61 6.87 -1.87 21.89
C PRO A 61 6.70 -3.38 21.73
N ASN A 62 5.50 -3.85 21.45
CA ASN A 62 5.15 -5.27 21.44
C ASN A 62 5.18 -5.95 20.06
N LEU A 63 5.85 -5.33 19.08
CA LEU A 63 6.00 -5.93 17.76
C LEU A 63 6.98 -7.11 17.79
N THR A 64 6.60 -8.23 17.18
CA THR A 64 7.38 -9.46 17.14
C THR A 64 8.44 -9.49 16.02
N TYR A 65 8.63 -8.40 15.33
CA TYR A 65 9.61 -8.24 14.24
C TYR A 65 10.42 -6.95 14.44
N PRO A 66 11.69 -6.93 13.95
CA PRO A 66 12.57 -5.79 14.16
C PRO A 66 12.05 -4.53 13.46
N PRO A 67 12.40 -3.32 13.94
CA PRO A 67 12.09 -2.09 13.25
C PRO A 67 12.79 -1.99 11.88
N ALA A 68 12.28 -1.15 11.00
CA ALA A 68 13.00 -0.72 9.82
C ALA A 68 14.19 0.16 10.21
N THR A 69 15.19 0.24 9.33
CA THR A 69 16.43 0.99 9.57
C THR A 69 16.65 2.03 8.48
N GLU A 70 17.42 3.09 8.80
CA GLU A 70 17.84 4.09 7.81
C GLU A 70 18.65 3.45 6.66
N LYS A 71 19.47 2.46 6.96
CA LYS A 71 20.21 1.68 5.93
C LYS A 71 19.28 1.00 4.92
N GLN A 72 18.13 0.49 5.38
CA GLN A 72 17.13 -0.09 4.47
C GLN A 72 16.46 1.00 3.63
N LEU A 73 16.17 2.18 4.21
CA LEU A 73 15.63 3.32 3.47
C LEU A 73 16.62 3.81 2.40
N GLU A 74 17.91 3.87 2.72
CA GLU A 74 18.98 4.16 1.76
C GLU A 74 19.07 3.09 0.65
N GLN A 75 18.87 1.81 0.99
CA GLN A 75 18.84 0.75 -0.01
C GLN A 75 17.69 0.92 -1.00
N THR A 76 16.50 1.33 -0.51
CA THR A 76 15.37 1.68 -1.38
C THR A 76 15.75 2.84 -2.31
N GLY A 77 16.48 3.83 -1.78
CA GLY A 77 16.98 4.96 -2.57
C GLY A 77 17.86 4.51 -3.74
N ARG A 78 18.80 3.61 -3.48
CA ARG A 78 19.65 3.06 -4.55
C ARG A 78 18.84 2.37 -5.67
N MET A 79 17.79 1.61 -5.31
CA MET A 79 16.91 0.98 -6.32
C MET A 79 16.18 2.01 -7.19
N VAL A 80 15.76 3.14 -6.61
CA VAL A 80 15.13 4.25 -7.35
C VAL A 80 16.15 4.95 -8.26
N GLU A 81 17.36 5.20 -7.77
CA GLU A 81 18.44 5.85 -8.51
C GLU A 81 18.97 4.97 -9.66
N GLU A 82 19.02 3.64 -9.49
CA GLU A 82 19.33 2.68 -10.54
C GLU A 82 18.34 2.78 -11.72
N ALA A 83 17.07 3.07 -11.42
CA ALA A 83 16.06 3.38 -12.44
C ALA A 83 16.19 4.81 -13.02
N LYS A 84 17.26 5.56 -12.66
CA LYS A 84 17.54 6.94 -13.09
C LYS A 84 16.43 7.92 -12.72
N ARG A 85 15.84 7.75 -11.54
CA ARG A 85 14.82 8.63 -10.96
C ARG A 85 15.35 9.31 -9.72
N ARG A 86 14.79 10.47 -9.39
CA ARG A 86 15.16 11.21 -8.18
C ARG A 86 14.60 10.51 -6.97
N TRP A 87 15.42 10.44 -5.93
CA TRP A 87 15.05 9.90 -4.63
C TRP A 87 15.18 10.95 -3.54
N ILE A 88 14.20 11.01 -2.64
CA ILE A 88 14.25 11.85 -1.43
C ILE A 88 13.83 10.99 -0.23
N PRO A 89 14.75 10.68 0.69
CA PRO A 89 14.41 9.98 1.92
C PRO A 89 13.87 10.95 2.98
N ILE A 90 12.82 10.54 3.68
CA ILE A 90 12.26 11.27 4.83
C ILE A 90 12.13 10.31 6.01
N LYS A 91 12.72 10.69 7.14
CA LYS A 91 12.48 10.01 8.42
C LYS A 91 11.38 10.74 9.18
N ALA A 92 10.20 10.13 9.29
CA ALA A 92 9.06 10.72 9.98
C ALA A 92 8.07 9.65 10.46
N ASP A 93 7.28 10.02 11.45
CA ASP A 93 6.16 9.22 11.94
C ASP A 93 4.86 9.70 11.30
N ILE A 94 4.13 8.80 10.64
CA ILE A 94 2.84 9.12 10.02
C ILE A 94 1.76 9.52 11.04
N ARG A 95 1.94 9.21 12.32
CA ARG A 95 1.05 9.67 13.39
C ARG A 95 1.14 11.18 13.63
N ASP A 96 2.23 11.82 13.21
CA ASP A 96 2.41 13.27 13.28
C ASP A 96 1.87 13.95 12.01
N ALA A 97 0.69 14.54 12.13
CA ALA A 97 0.05 15.26 11.03
C ALA A 97 0.84 16.50 10.55
N LYS A 98 1.68 17.10 11.39
CA LYS A 98 2.55 18.23 11.00
C LYS A 98 3.71 17.72 10.16
N ALA A 99 4.32 16.62 10.57
CA ALA A 99 5.39 15.98 9.81
C ALA A 99 4.88 15.53 8.41
N MET A 100 3.66 15.01 8.33
CA MET A 100 3.08 14.61 7.04
C MET A 100 2.86 15.81 6.10
N ARG A 101 2.34 16.93 6.61
CA ARG A 101 2.22 18.16 5.81
C ARG A 101 3.58 18.68 5.34
N ALA A 102 4.57 18.71 6.24
CA ALA A 102 5.93 19.14 5.90
C ALA A 102 6.56 18.22 4.83
N ALA A 103 6.34 16.91 4.89
CA ALA A 103 6.82 15.97 3.88
C ALA A 103 6.18 16.24 2.50
N VAL A 104 4.89 16.51 2.45
CA VAL A 104 4.19 16.87 1.20
C VAL A 104 4.70 18.20 0.64
N GLU A 105 4.83 19.22 1.48
CA GLU A 105 5.38 20.53 1.08
C GLU A 105 6.81 20.38 0.53
N HIS A 106 7.61 19.55 1.19
CA HIS A 106 8.97 19.26 0.71
C HIS A 106 8.95 18.52 -0.64
N ALA A 107 8.09 17.52 -0.83
CA ALA A 107 7.95 16.83 -2.11
C ALA A 107 7.55 17.80 -3.24
N VAL A 108 6.58 18.68 -2.97
CA VAL A 108 6.12 19.68 -3.94
C VAL A 108 7.25 20.67 -4.27
N LYS A 109 8.02 21.12 -3.28
CA LYS A 109 9.16 22.02 -3.48
C LYS A 109 10.24 21.37 -4.34
N GLU A 110 10.63 20.15 -4.04
CA GLU A 110 11.76 19.49 -4.70
C GLU A 110 11.41 18.94 -6.10
N PHE A 111 10.22 18.36 -6.24
CA PHE A 111 9.78 17.79 -7.52
C PHE A 111 8.99 18.78 -8.39
N GLY A 112 8.58 19.93 -7.85
CA GLY A 112 7.70 20.89 -8.51
C GLY A 112 6.21 20.51 -8.42
N LYS A 113 5.90 19.29 -8.01
CA LYS A 113 4.54 18.75 -7.87
C LYS A 113 4.53 17.47 -7.06
N LEU A 114 3.34 17.01 -6.66
CA LEU A 114 3.09 15.68 -6.12
C LEU A 114 1.85 15.10 -6.81
N ASP A 115 2.05 14.05 -7.59
CA ASP A 115 1.02 13.42 -8.41
C ASP A 115 0.43 12.16 -7.75
N ILE A 116 1.25 11.44 -6.98
CA ILE A 116 0.93 10.12 -6.44
C ILE A 116 1.20 10.09 -4.93
N VAL A 117 0.27 9.53 -4.17
CA VAL A 117 0.47 9.18 -2.76
C VAL A 117 0.15 7.71 -2.55
N VAL A 118 1.11 6.97 -2.00
CA VAL A 118 0.91 5.59 -1.57
C VAL A 118 1.00 5.52 -0.04
N ALA A 119 -0.16 5.41 0.62
CA ALA A 119 -0.25 5.24 2.06
C ALA A 119 -0.10 3.74 2.40
N ASN A 120 1.16 3.31 2.57
CA ASN A 120 1.51 1.91 2.79
C ASN A 120 1.94 1.61 4.23
N ALA A 121 2.51 2.56 4.96
CA ALA A 121 2.98 2.34 6.33
C ALA A 121 1.90 1.72 7.22
N GLY A 122 2.26 0.69 7.96
CA GLY A 122 1.35 0.00 8.86
C GLY A 122 2.05 -1.08 9.66
N ILE A 123 1.40 -1.51 10.74
CA ILE A 123 1.82 -2.60 11.62
C ILE A 123 0.72 -3.63 11.75
N GLN A 124 1.09 -4.82 12.24
CA GLN A 124 0.12 -5.81 12.70
C GLN A 124 0.51 -6.33 14.09
N ALA A 125 -0.49 -6.59 14.92
CA ALA A 125 -0.38 -7.30 16.17
C ALA A 125 -1.51 -8.34 16.25
N TYR A 126 -1.24 -9.47 16.86
CA TYR A 126 -2.17 -10.57 16.99
C TYR A 126 -2.24 -11.01 18.46
N GLY A 127 -3.45 -11.28 18.88
CA GLY A 127 -3.76 -11.83 20.20
C GLY A 127 -5.27 -11.98 20.39
N PRO A 128 -5.72 -12.85 21.31
CA PRO A 128 -7.13 -12.93 21.68
C PRO A 128 -7.62 -11.54 22.15
N LEU A 129 -8.78 -11.10 21.66
CA LEU A 129 -9.31 -9.78 22.02
C LEU A 129 -9.44 -9.56 23.53
N ALA A 130 -9.80 -10.62 24.27
CA ALA A 130 -9.91 -10.57 25.74
C ALA A 130 -8.58 -10.26 26.45
N ASN A 131 -7.45 -10.48 25.78
CA ASN A 131 -6.10 -10.28 26.33
C ASN A 131 -5.35 -9.14 25.62
N THR A 132 -5.97 -8.48 24.65
CA THR A 132 -5.37 -7.33 23.94
C THR A 132 -5.39 -6.11 24.87
N SER A 133 -4.23 -5.56 25.16
CA SER A 133 -4.14 -4.32 25.95
C SER A 133 -4.71 -3.13 25.16
N GLU A 134 -5.15 -2.11 25.89
CA GLU A 134 -5.55 -0.83 25.28
C GLU A 134 -4.40 -0.22 24.47
N GLU A 135 -3.18 -0.32 24.95
CA GLU A 135 -1.99 0.16 24.26
C GLU A 135 -1.76 -0.55 22.91
N ASP A 136 -1.85 -1.89 22.89
CA ASP A 136 -1.68 -2.67 21.65
C ASP A 136 -2.77 -2.34 20.62
N TRP A 137 -4.01 -2.22 21.11
CA TRP A 137 -5.13 -1.80 20.26
C TRP A 137 -4.88 -0.41 19.67
N ASN A 138 -4.56 0.56 20.52
CA ASN A 138 -4.33 1.96 20.12
C ASN A 138 -3.15 2.08 19.16
N ASN A 139 -2.05 1.37 19.39
CA ASN A 139 -0.91 1.37 18.48
C ASN A 139 -1.28 0.95 17.05
N VAL A 140 -2.11 -0.10 16.90
CA VAL A 140 -2.56 -0.56 15.57
C VAL A 140 -3.48 0.47 14.92
N ILE A 141 -4.42 1.03 15.67
CA ILE A 141 -5.37 2.02 15.14
C ILE A 141 -4.68 3.35 14.82
N ASP A 142 -3.82 3.84 15.71
CA ASP A 142 -3.11 5.11 15.52
C ASP A 142 -2.15 5.06 14.34
N ILE A 143 -1.44 3.96 14.15
CA ILE A 143 -0.53 3.84 13.02
C ILE A 143 -1.32 3.58 11.72
N ASN A 144 -2.15 2.54 11.68
CA ASN A 144 -2.77 2.11 10.42
C ASN A 144 -3.86 3.08 9.96
N VAL A 145 -4.75 3.51 10.86
CA VAL A 145 -5.91 4.33 10.49
C VAL A 145 -5.59 5.81 10.57
N LYS A 146 -5.21 6.30 11.75
CA LYS A 146 -4.92 7.72 11.97
C LYS A 146 -3.71 8.18 11.17
N GLY A 147 -2.65 7.37 11.08
CA GLY A 147 -1.49 7.68 10.25
C GLY A 147 -1.84 7.81 8.77
N THR A 148 -2.70 6.94 8.23
CA THR A 148 -3.22 7.06 6.87
C THR A 148 -4.12 8.30 6.74
N ALA A 149 -4.99 8.55 7.74
CA ALA A 149 -5.84 9.74 7.79
C ALA A 149 -5.05 11.05 8.01
N ASN A 150 -3.78 11.02 8.38
CA ASN A 150 -2.87 12.18 8.34
C ASN A 150 -2.17 12.31 6.98
N THR A 151 -1.81 11.17 6.36
CA THR A 151 -1.07 11.13 5.10
C THR A 151 -1.92 11.62 3.93
N VAL A 152 -3.12 11.09 3.77
CA VAL A 152 -3.99 11.40 2.61
C VAL A 152 -4.39 12.88 2.59
N PRO A 153 -4.97 13.48 3.66
CA PRO A 153 -5.34 14.88 3.64
C PRO A 153 -4.18 15.86 3.47
N ALA A 154 -2.96 15.47 3.84
CA ALA A 154 -1.79 16.33 3.65
C ALA A 154 -1.56 16.66 2.16
N ALA A 155 -1.85 15.73 1.25
CA ALA A 155 -1.65 15.91 -0.19
C ALA A 155 -2.86 16.54 -0.90
N LEU A 156 -4.06 16.43 -0.34
CA LEU A 156 -5.30 16.84 -1.01
C LEU A 156 -5.31 18.33 -1.44
N PRO A 157 -4.88 19.33 -0.63
CA PRO A 157 -4.88 20.73 -1.07
C PRO A 157 -4.08 20.95 -2.35
N HIS A 158 -2.92 20.32 -2.47
CA HIS A 158 -2.08 20.40 -3.67
C HIS A 158 -2.74 19.70 -4.88
N MET A 159 -3.26 18.49 -4.69
CA MET A 159 -3.91 17.72 -5.75
C MET A 159 -5.20 18.40 -6.23
N LEU A 160 -6.01 18.93 -5.33
CA LEU A 160 -7.25 19.67 -5.66
C LEU A 160 -6.96 20.92 -6.49
N SER A 161 -5.93 21.70 -6.14
CA SER A 161 -5.53 22.91 -6.89
C SER A 161 -5.11 22.59 -8.32
N ARG A 162 -4.58 21.39 -8.55
CA ARG A 162 -4.11 20.90 -9.86
C ARG A 162 -5.14 20.07 -10.61
N LYS A 163 -6.25 19.70 -9.97
CA LYS A 163 -7.26 18.77 -10.49
C LYS A 163 -6.67 17.46 -11.00
N TYR A 164 -5.66 16.96 -10.30
CA TYR A 164 -4.98 15.71 -10.61
C TYR A 164 -4.40 15.09 -9.34
N GLY A 165 -4.62 13.81 -9.15
CA GLY A 165 -4.01 13.02 -8.09
C GLY A 165 -4.32 11.54 -8.21
N ARG A 166 -3.40 10.71 -7.73
CA ARG A 166 -3.55 9.25 -7.61
C ARG A 166 -3.22 8.87 -6.18
N ILE A 167 -4.19 8.37 -5.44
CA ILE A 167 -4.02 7.95 -4.06
C ILE A 167 -4.28 6.46 -3.97
N VAL A 168 -3.29 5.71 -3.50
CA VAL A 168 -3.41 4.27 -3.26
C VAL A 168 -3.16 3.99 -1.79
N ILE A 169 -4.11 3.34 -1.13
CA ILE A 169 -4.02 2.94 0.27
C ILE A 169 -3.78 1.43 0.33
N ILE A 170 -2.76 0.99 1.05
CA ILE A 170 -2.49 -0.43 1.23
C ILE A 170 -3.31 -0.95 2.41
N SER A 171 -4.41 -1.63 2.06
CA SER A 171 -5.24 -2.34 3.02
C SER A 171 -4.67 -3.76 3.27
N SER A 172 -5.46 -4.78 3.14
CA SER A 172 -5.11 -6.20 3.29
C SER A 172 -6.31 -7.06 2.88
N GLY A 173 -6.10 -8.32 2.55
CA GLY A 173 -7.18 -9.31 2.53
C GLY A 173 -8.00 -9.31 3.83
N GLN A 174 -7.37 -9.04 4.98
CA GLN A 174 -8.08 -8.89 6.27
C GLN A 174 -8.95 -7.61 6.36
N GLY A 175 -8.94 -6.75 5.36
CA GLY A 175 -9.96 -5.71 5.16
C GLY A 175 -11.27 -6.22 4.59
N ARG A 176 -11.35 -7.50 4.17
CA ARG A 176 -12.53 -8.13 3.57
C ARG A 176 -13.05 -9.32 4.36
N HIS A 177 -12.26 -9.88 5.25
CA HIS A 177 -12.65 -10.97 6.12
C HIS A 177 -12.00 -10.84 7.51
N GLY A 178 -12.61 -11.47 8.52
CA GLY A 178 -12.04 -11.57 9.86
C GLY A 178 -10.89 -12.56 9.91
N PHE A 179 -9.96 -12.33 10.81
CA PHE A 179 -8.87 -13.26 11.11
C PHE A 179 -8.82 -13.54 12.61
N LYS A 180 -8.74 -14.81 12.99
CA LYS A 180 -8.68 -15.20 14.40
C LYS A 180 -7.50 -14.50 15.08
N ASN A 181 -7.73 -13.92 16.25
CA ASN A 181 -6.77 -13.13 17.02
C ASN A 181 -6.26 -11.86 16.32
N GLY A 182 -6.87 -11.45 15.21
CA GLY A 182 -6.46 -10.28 14.42
C GLY A 182 -7.45 -9.11 14.50
N SER A 183 -8.23 -9.00 15.58
CA SER A 183 -9.33 -8.02 15.67
C SER A 183 -8.90 -6.58 15.43
N ALA A 184 -7.86 -6.08 16.11
CA ALA A 184 -7.36 -4.72 15.92
C ALA A 184 -6.87 -4.49 14.48
N TYR A 185 -6.10 -5.43 13.93
CA TYR A 185 -5.57 -5.34 12.58
C TYR A 185 -6.69 -5.38 11.52
N SER A 186 -7.61 -6.37 11.60
CA SER A 186 -8.75 -6.44 10.68
C SER A 186 -9.60 -5.18 10.76
N THR A 187 -9.94 -4.69 11.97
CA THR A 187 -10.66 -3.44 12.17
C THR A 187 -9.95 -2.27 11.47
N SER A 188 -8.63 -2.17 11.63
CA SER A 188 -7.86 -1.11 10.98
C SER A 188 -7.95 -1.19 9.46
N LYS A 189 -7.83 -2.39 8.88
CA LYS A 189 -7.83 -2.59 7.42
C LYS A 189 -9.22 -2.42 6.80
N TRP A 190 -10.29 -2.83 7.48
CA TRP A 190 -11.67 -2.48 7.12
C TRP A 190 -11.89 -0.95 7.18
N GLY A 191 -11.38 -0.30 8.22
CA GLY A 191 -11.46 1.17 8.37
C GLY A 191 -10.80 1.91 7.22
N LEU A 192 -9.67 1.40 6.68
CA LEU A 192 -9.00 1.98 5.52
C LEU A 192 -9.86 1.90 4.24
N ILE A 193 -10.63 0.84 4.05
CA ILE A 193 -11.56 0.73 2.92
C ILE A 193 -12.68 1.77 3.05
N GLY A 194 -13.23 1.96 4.25
CA GLY A 194 -14.21 3.01 4.53
C GLY A 194 -13.65 4.40 4.25
N LEU A 195 -12.44 4.70 4.74
CA LEU A 195 -11.73 5.95 4.48
C LEU A 195 -11.55 6.18 2.97
N MET A 196 -11.03 5.18 2.26
CA MET A 196 -10.81 5.23 0.82
C MET A 196 -12.09 5.58 0.05
N LYS A 197 -13.18 4.87 0.34
CA LYS A 197 -14.47 5.09 -0.34
C LYS A 197 -15.03 6.50 -0.10
N SER A 198 -14.93 7.00 1.13
CA SER A 198 -15.39 8.35 1.49
C SER A 198 -14.57 9.41 0.76
N VAL A 199 -13.25 9.32 0.80
CA VAL A 199 -12.37 10.28 0.12
C VAL A 199 -12.54 10.22 -1.40
N ALA A 200 -12.69 9.01 -1.99
CA ALA A 200 -12.96 8.87 -3.43
C ALA A 200 -14.24 9.61 -3.86
N TRP A 201 -15.26 9.56 -3.01
CA TRP A 201 -16.52 10.29 -3.25
C TRP A 201 -16.34 11.81 -3.16
N GLU A 202 -15.54 12.28 -2.20
CA GLU A 202 -15.31 13.72 -1.97
C GLU A 202 -14.55 14.36 -3.15
N VAL A 203 -13.51 13.69 -3.68
CA VAL A 203 -12.55 14.31 -4.61
C VAL A 203 -12.67 13.85 -6.07
N GLY A 204 -13.57 12.92 -6.37
CA GLY A 204 -13.66 12.31 -7.69
C GLY A 204 -13.95 13.31 -8.83
N LYS A 205 -14.70 14.39 -8.56
CA LYS A 205 -14.99 15.44 -9.52
C LYS A 205 -13.78 16.31 -9.87
N ASP A 206 -12.74 16.26 -9.04
CA ASP A 206 -11.53 17.05 -9.19
C ASP A 206 -10.41 16.27 -9.87
N GLY A 207 -10.71 15.16 -10.54
CA GLY A 207 -9.74 14.37 -11.31
C GLY A 207 -8.78 13.56 -10.44
N ILE A 208 -9.11 13.38 -9.15
CA ILE A 208 -8.32 12.59 -8.19
C ILE A 208 -8.98 11.21 -8.03
N THR A 209 -8.17 10.16 -8.17
CA THR A 209 -8.64 8.79 -7.87
C THR A 209 -8.08 8.31 -6.53
N VAL A 210 -8.91 7.58 -5.79
CA VAL A 210 -8.52 6.99 -4.50
C VAL A 210 -8.94 5.53 -4.48
N ASN A 211 -7.98 4.63 -4.31
CA ASN A 211 -8.20 3.18 -4.35
C ASN A 211 -7.46 2.46 -3.24
N CYS A 212 -7.87 1.23 -2.94
CA CYS A 212 -7.11 0.31 -2.10
C CYS A 212 -6.45 -0.79 -2.94
N VAL A 213 -5.26 -1.22 -2.51
CA VAL A 213 -4.70 -2.53 -2.85
C VAL A 213 -4.76 -3.38 -1.58
N GLU A 214 -5.16 -4.63 -1.73
CA GLU A 214 -5.37 -5.59 -0.65
C GLU A 214 -4.41 -6.77 -0.79
N PRO A 215 -3.18 -6.68 -0.21
CA PRO A 215 -2.24 -7.80 -0.26
C PRO A 215 -2.69 -8.98 0.59
N GLY A 216 -2.34 -10.19 0.15
CA GLY A 216 -2.42 -11.40 0.93
C GLY A 216 -1.25 -11.59 1.90
N LEU A 217 -0.79 -12.83 2.06
CA LEU A 217 0.39 -13.14 2.86
C LEU A 217 1.65 -12.86 2.04
N VAL A 218 2.36 -11.76 2.35
CA VAL A 218 3.53 -11.28 1.61
C VAL A 218 4.81 -11.52 2.40
N ASP A 219 5.87 -11.93 1.73
CA ASP A 219 7.20 -12.19 2.29
C ASP A 219 7.88 -10.90 2.78
N THR A 220 7.67 -10.58 4.04
CA THR A 220 8.21 -9.39 4.70
C THR A 220 8.53 -9.70 6.15
N PRO A 221 9.35 -8.90 6.84
CA PRO A 221 9.58 -9.08 8.27
C PRO A 221 8.28 -9.09 9.11
N LEU A 222 7.23 -8.39 8.63
CA LEU A 222 5.93 -8.34 9.25
C LEU A 222 5.24 -9.73 9.29
N THR A 223 5.54 -10.62 8.33
CA THR A 223 4.96 -11.96 8.22
C THR A 223 5.95 -13.08 8.48
N ARG A 224 7.26 -12.84 8.28
CA ARG A 224 8.34 -13.78 8.49
C ARG A 224 8.90 -13.70 9.91
N ASN A 225 8.05 -13.97 10.90
CA ASN A 225 8.46 -13.98 12.31
C ASN A 225 7.68 -15.02 13.12
N PRO A 226 8.25 -15.52 14.23
CA PRO A 226 7.63 -16.58 15.04
C PRO A 226 6.24 -16.22 15.57
N GLY A 227 5.97 -14.95 15.87
CA GLY A 227 4.65 -14.49 16.33
C GLY A 227 3.60 -14.73 15.25
N ARG A 228 3.88 -14.35 14.00
CA ARG A 228 2.97 -14.55 12.87
C ARG A 228 2.82 -16.03 12.50
N TRP A 229 3.90 -16.80 12.53
CA TRP A 229 3.87 -18.23 12.24
C TRP A 229 2.97 -18.98 13.22
N ARG A 230 3.04 -18.64 14.51
CA ARG A 230 2.14 -19.19 15.54
C ARG A 230 0.68 -18.96 15.21
N GLU A 231 0.33 -17.77 14.77
CA GLU A 231 -1.06 -17.43 14.41
C GLU A 231 -1.52 -18.12 13.12
N LEU A 232 -0.66 -18.32 12.14
CA LEU A 232 -0.97 -19.11 10.93
C LEU A 232 -1.29 -20.57 11.28
N ILE A 233 -0.47 -21.19 12.14
CA ILE A 233 -0.68 -22.58 12.58
C ILE A 233 -2.00 -22.70 13.36
N ARG A 234 -2.28 -21.77 14.29
CA ARG A 234 -3.53 -21.73 15.07
C ARG A 234 -4.76 -21.51 14.20
N THR A 235 -4.66 -20.66 13.18
CA THR A 235 -5.75 -20.39 12.25
C THR A 235 -6.08 -21.61 11.39
N ALA A 236 -5.09 -22.44 11.09
CA ALA A 236 -5.27 -23.73 10.41
C ALA A 236 -5.87 -24.82 11.34
N GLY A 237 -6.29 -24.47 12.56
CA GLY A 237 -6.90 -25.40 13.53
C GLY A 237 -5.90 -26.33 14.21
N LYS A 238 -4.60 -26.02 14.15
CA LYS A 238 -3.55 -26.83 14.78
C LYS A 238 -3.03 -26.15 16.06
N GLU A 239 -2.51 -26.96 16.99
CA GLU A 239 -1.77 -26.45 18.12
C GLU A 239 -0.40 -25.94 17.64
N ALA A 240 -0.09 -24.69 17.98
CA ALA A 240 1.17 -24.09 17.60
C ALA A 240 2.25 -24.40 18.65
N PRO A 241 3.43 -24.88 18.25
CA PRO A 241 4.53 -25.10 19.19
C PRO A 241 5.00 -23.77 19.82
N GLU A 242 5.70 -23.86 20.94
CA GLU A 242 6.27 -22.68 21.61
C GLU A 242 7.21 -21.89 20.69
N ASN A 243 8.03 -22.60 19.92
CA ASN A 243 8.96 -22.04 18.94
C ASN A 243 8.63 -22.57 17.54
N PRO A 244 7.60 -21.99 16.88
CA PRO A 244 7.19 -22.44 15.56
C PRO A 244 8.27 -22.16 14.53
N THR A 245 8.40 -23.06 13.56
CA THR A 245 9.29 -22.90 12.41
C THR A 245 8.55 -22.34 11.20
N GLU A 246 9.30 -21.77 10.27
CA GLU A 246 8.75 -21.33 8.98
C GLU A 246 8.10 -22.50 8.23
N GLN A 247 8.72 -23.67 8.21
CA GLN A 247 8.19 -24.84 7.53
C GLN A 247 6.82 -25.26 8.05
N GLU A 248 6.62 -25.23 9.36
CA GLU A 248 5.31 -25.50 9.98
C GLU A 248 4.26 -24.46 9.58
N ALA A 249 4.65 -23.18 9.52
CA ALA A 249 3.77 -22.10 9.09
C ALA A 249 3.39 -22.21 7.61
N VAL A 250 4.36 -22.54 6.72
CA VAL A 250 4.12 -22.84 5.30
C VAL A 250 3.16 -24.01 5.15
N ALA A 251 3.41 -25.12 5.83
CA ALA A 251 2.55 -26.30 5.78
C ALA A 251 1.13 -26.04 6.32
N ALA A 252 0.97 -25.05 7.21
CA ALA A 252 -0.33 -24.64 7.73
C ALA A 252 -1.07 -23.72 6.76
N SER A 253 -0.38 -22.80 6.07
CA SER A 253 -0.99 -21.83 5.16
C SER A 253 -1.18 -22.35 3.73
N ALA A 254 -0.39 -23.32 3.28
CA ALA A 254 -0.46 -23.87 1.92
C ALA A 254 -1.88 -24.32 1.49
N PRO A 255 -2.69 -25.01 2.34
CA PRO A 255 -4.05 -25.39 1.96
C PRO A 255 -5.00 -24.22 1.72
N SER A 256 -4.71 -23.03 2.24
CA SER A 256 -5.53 -21.83 2.02
C SER A 256 -5.15 -21.08 0.75
N SER A 257 -3.98 -21.30 0.18
CA SER A 257 -3.54 -20.66 -1.06
C SER A 257 -4.23 -21.26 -2.28
N VAL A 258 -5.03 -20.45 -2.97
CA VAL A 258 -5.75 -20.88 -4.19
C VAL A 258 -4.79 -21.10 -5.35
N MET A 259 -3.75 -20.26 -5.48
CA MET A 259 -2.73 -20.37 -6.54
C MET A 259 -1.53 -21.25 -6.13
N GLY A 260 -1.56 -21.89 -4.95
CA GLY A 260 -0.46 -22.70 -4.46
C GLY A 260 0.75 -21.89 -3.97
N ILE A 261 0.61 -20.58 -3.77
CA ILE A 261 1.66 -19.66 -3.35
C ILE A 261 1.45 -19.34 -1.86
N PRO A 262 2.23 -19.92 -0.94
CA PRO A 262 2.05 -19.70 0.49
C PRO A 262 2.46 -18.27 0.92
N TRP A 263 3.47 -17.68 0.28
CA TRP A 263 3.91 -16.30 0.45
C TRP A 263 4.15 -15.65 -0.91
N MET A 264 3.47 -14.55 -1.15
CA MET A 264 3.75 -13.68 -2.30
C MET A 264 5.04 -12.89 -2.05
N GLN A 265 5.76 -12.55 -3.12
CA GLN A 265 6.87 -11.61 -2.99
C GLN A 265 6.35 -10.16 -2.99
N PRO A 266 7.05 -9.21 -2.35
CA PRO A 266 6.65 -7.81 -2.36
C PRO A 266 6.50 -7.19 -3.75
N ASP A 267 7.32 -7.61 -4.72
CA ASP A 267 7.29 -7.17 -6.11
C ASP A 267 6.10 -7.74 -6.90
N GLU A 268 5.43 -8.78 -6.40
CA GLU A 268 4.18 -9.29 -6.98
C GLU A 268 2.96 -8.42 -6.58
N VAL A 269 3.09 -7.59 -5.53
CA VAL A 269 2.05 -6.64 -5.11
C VAL A 269 2.21 -5.28 -5.82
N ALA A 270 3.44 -4.84 -6.04
CA ALA A 270 3.74 -3.52 -6.57
C ALA A 270 3.09 -3.21 -7.94
N PRO A 271 2.97 -4.14 -8.91
CA PRO A 271 2.30 -3.88 -10.20
C PRO A 271 0.86 -3.42 -10.07
N ALA A 272 0.11 -3.93 -9.09
CA ALA A 272 -1.26 -3.49 -8.83
C ALA A 272 -1.31 -2.02 -8.40
N VAL A 273 -0.34 -1.58 -7.59
CA VAL A 273 -0.20 -0.18 -7.17
C VAL A 273 0.18 0.70 -8.36
N VAL A 274 1.18 0.29 -9.16
CA VAL A 274 1.60 1.03 -10.35
C VAL A 274 0.43 1.23 -11.31
N PHE A 275 -0.34 0.18 -11.62
CA PHE A 275 -1.53 0.28 -12.46
C PHE A 275 -2.48 1.37 -11.98
N LEU A 276 -2.85 1.38 -10.69
CA LEU A 276 -3.77 2.37 -10.12
C LEU A 276 -3.20 3.80 -10.13
N CYS A 277 -1.89 3.97 -10.25
CA CYS A 277 -1.22 5.27 -10.36
C CYS A 277 -1.16 5.80 -11.80
N THR A 278 -1.38 4.96 -12.81
CA THR A 278 -1.29 5.34 -14.23
C THR A 278 -2.56 6.04 -14.72
N ASP A 279 -2.45 6.68 -15.88
CA ASP A 279 -3.62 7.26 -16.55
C ASP A 279 -4.53 6.20 -17.17
N ALA A 280 -4.08 4.96 -17.33
CA ALA A 280 -4.92 3.82 -17.71
C ALA A 280 -6.01 3.53 -16.67
N ALA A 281 -5.76 3.83 -15.40
CA ALA A 281 -6.71 3.68 -14.29
C ALA A 281 -7.50 4.96 -13.96
N ASN A 282 -7.53 5.97 -14.84
CA ASN A 282 -8.13 7.29 -14.56
C ASN A 282 -9.65 7.26 -14.28
N ARG A 283 -10.32 6.15 -14.53
CA ARG A 283 -11.75 5.92 -14.23
C ARG A 283 -11.96 4.88 -13.13
N VAL A 284 -10.88 4.39 -12.51
CA VAL A 284 -10.94 3.49 -11.36
C VAL A 284 -10.76 4.33 -10.10
N SER A 285 -11.84 4.50 -9.34
CA SER A 285 -11.84 5.21 -8.05
C SER A 285 -12.86 4.59 -7.11
N GLY A 286 -12.55 4.47 -5.83
CA GLY A 286 -13.37 3.79 -4.83
C GLY A 286 -13.30 2.25 -4.92
N ALA A 287 -12.31 1.70 -5.64
CA ALA A 287 -12.14 0.27 -5.85
C ALA A 287 -11.12 -0.33 -4.88
N CYS A 288 -11.32 -1.61 -4.57
CA CYS A 288 -10.35 -2.47 -3.92
C CYS A 288 -9.79 -3.44 -4.98
N LEU A 289 -8.49 -3.50 -5.12
CA LEU A 289 -7.79 -4.41 -6.02
C LEU A 289 -7.07 -5.48 -5.20
N ASP A 290 -7.55 -6.70 -5.31
CA ASP A 290 -7.00 -7.84 -4.58
C ASP A 290 -5.66 -8.30 -5.17
N ALA A 291 -4.64 -8.42 -4.32
CA ALA A 291 -3.34 -8.99 -4.62
C ALA A 291 -3.06 -10.11 -3.59
N VAL A 292 -3.86 -11.17 -3.63
CA VAL A 292 -3.99 -12.20 -2.57
C VAL A 292 -3.79 -13.64 -3.09
N ALA A 293 -3.13 -13.82 -4.24
CA ALA A 293 -2.90 -15.13 -4.86
C ALA A 293 -4.19 -15.98 -4.96
N GLY A 294 -5.31 -15.34 -5.33
CA GLY A 294 -6.61 -15.99 -5.56
C GLY A 294 -7.45 -16.22 -4.30
N GLU A 295 -6.98 -15.86 -3.10
CA GLU A 295 -7.71 -16.10 -1.84
C GLU A 295 -9.08 -15.42 -1.83
N SER A 296 -9.23 -14.26 -2.48
CA SER A 296 -10.50 -13.52 -2.59
C SER A 296 -11.63 -14.31 -3.25
N ALA A 297 -11.31 -15.35 -4.06
CA ALA A 297 -12.33 -16.25 -4.61
C ALA A 297 -13.14 -17.02 -3.54
N LYS A 298 -12.68 -17.03 -2.28
CA LYS A 298 -13.35 -17.65 -1.15
C LYS A 298 -14.19 -16.68 -0.33
N TRP A 299 -14.10 -15.38 -0.63
CA TRP A 299 -14.79 -14.36 0.14
C TRP A 299 -16.19 -14.13 -0.41
N THR A 300 -17.14 -13.90 0.46
CA THR A 300 -18.51 -13.53 0.09
C THR A 300 -18.70 -12.04 0.28
N GLY A 301 -18.73 -11.28 -0.80
CA GLY A 301 -19.11 -9.86 -0.82
C GLY A 301 -17.97 -8.89 -0.75
#